data_2edc5a9691156b3be9c95145e665b9ea
#
_entry.id   2edc5a9691156b3be9c95145e665b9ea
#
_cell.length_a   1.000
_cell.length_b   1.000
_cell.length_c   1.000
_cell.angle_alpha   90.00
_cell.angle_beta   90.00
_cell.angle_gamma   90.00
#
_symmetry.space_group_name_H-M   'P 1'
#
loop_
_entity.id
_entity.type
_entity.pdbx_description
1 polymer ?
#
loop_
_entity_poly.entity_id
_entity_poly.type
_entity_poly.pdbx_seq_one_letter_code
_entity_poly.pdbx_strand_id
1 'polypeptide(L)'
;MNLNESVNGHIDKDYYLGNPFKVSYPSVDSLLELIRVKGQGCHCFKRDLKRAYRQIPCCPGDWHLVGFSWKNHIFFDRVLSMGLRSAAYICQRVTNVVSYICDFHYGLQVINYLDDFAGCNTPDKTSTEYDTLGQVLKECGPKESVEKAIPPSTSMVFLRYIS
;
A
#
# COMPACT_ATOMS: atom_id res chain seq x y z
N MET A 1 -3.69 23.65 -26.02
CA MET A 1 -3.66 23.20 -24.63
C MET A 1 -2.44 23.81 -23.97
N ASN A 2 -2.65 24.65 -23.00
CA ASN A 2 -1.56 25.36 -22.34
C ASN A 2 -0.74 24.36 -21.51
N LEU A 3 0.51 24.13 -21.88
CA LEU A 3 1.40 23.13 -21.25
C LEU A 3 1.73 23.41 -19.76
N ASN A 4 1.24 24.52 -19.22
CA ASN A 4 1.48 24.93 -17.85
C ASN A 4 0.44 24.46 -16.84
N GLU A 5 -0.65 23.82 -17.26
CA GLU A 5 -1.67 23.30 -16.37
C GLU A 5 -1.47 21.79 -16.16
N SER A 6 -0.68 21.45 -15.18
CA SER A 6 -0.51 20.06 -14.73
C SER A 6 -1.80 19.53 -14.11
N VAL A 7 -2.15 18.26 -14.41
CA VAL A 7 -3.26 17.54 -13.73
C VAL A 7 -3.15 17.69 -12.21
N ASN A 8 -1.94 17.64 -11.66
CA ASN A 8 -1.70 17.85 -10.24
C ASN A 8 -2.09 19.25 -9.73
N GLY A 9 -2.12 20.25 -10.60
CA GLY A 9 -2.58 21.59 -10.24
C GLY A 9 -4.07 21.66 -9.95
N HIS A 10 -4.85 20.75 -10.54
CA HIS A 10 -6.30 20.65 -10.37
C HIS A 10 -6.73 19.61 -9.30
N ILE A 11 -5.79 18.81 -8.79
CA ILE A 11 -6.07 17.91 -7.67
C ILE A 11 -5.90 18.69 -6.38
N ASP A 12 -7.00 18.82 -5.62
CA ASP A 12 -6.97 19.47 -4.32
C ASP A 12 -6.02 18.73 -3.38
N LYS A 13 -5.22 19.48 -2.61
CA LYS A 13 -4.24 18.91 -1.67
C LYS A 13 -4.85 18.58 -0.31
N ASP A 14 -5.99 19.17 0.02
CA ASP A 14 -6.62 19.11 1.32
C ASP A 14 -7.96 18.38 1.31
N TYR A 15 -8.56 18.17 0.10
CA TYR A 15 -9.88 17.55 -0.05
C TYR A 15 -9.85 16.41 -1.07
N TYR A 16 -10.58 15.34 -0.75
CA TYR A 16 -10.82 14.20 -1.63
C TYR A 16 -12.31 13.86 -1.64
N LEU A 17 -12.95 13.91 -2.83
CA LEU A 17 -14.40 13.74 -2.99
C LEU A 17 -15.21 14.66 -2.06
N GLY A 18 -14.79 15.91 -1.93
CA GLY A 18 -15.48 16.91 -1.11
C GLY A 18 -15.26 16.80 0.40
N ASN A 19 -14.47 15.83 0.86
CA ASN A 19 -14.15 15.65 2.28
C ASN A 19 -12.69 16.04 2.55
N PRO A 20 -12.41 16.73 3.67
CA PRO A 20 -11.03 16.96 4.10
C PRO A 20 -10.31 15.61 4.27
N PHE A 21 -9.09 15.53 3.76
CA PHE A 21 -8.28 14.35 3.97
C PHE A 21 -6.86 14.70 4.38
N LYS A 22 -6.32 13.89 5.25
CA LYS A 22 -4.90 13.87 5.58
C LYS A 22 -4.39 12.46 5.35
N VAL A 23 -3.34 12.33 4.57
CA VAL A 23 -2.68 11.03 4.45
C VAL A 23 -1.97 10.76 5.76
N SER A 24 -2.43 9.75 6.48
CA SER A 24 -1.75 9.23 7.66
C SER A 24 -1.12 7.89 7.26
N TYR A 25 0.18 7.84 7.36
CA TYR A 25 0.91 6.60 7.16
C TYR A 25 1.29 6.02 8.52
N PRO A 26 1.13 4.72 8.74
CA PRO A 26 1.80 4.08 9.84
C PRO A 26 3.30 4.30 9.72
N SER A 27 3.94 4.63 10.82
CA SER A 27 5.39 4.83 10.88
C SER A 27 6.11 3.53 11.28
N VAL A 28 7.42 3.55 11.20
CA VAL A 28 8.26 2.50 11.81
C VAL A 28 7.93 2.37 13.29
N ASP A 29 7.58 3.47 13.96
CA ASP A 29 7.20 3.45 15.38
C ASP A 29 5.96 2.59 15.64
N SER A 30 5.00 2.55 14.69
CA SER A 30 3.83 1.67 14.80
C SER A 30 4.23 0.19 14.82
N LEU A 31 5.21 -0.20 14.01
CA LEU A 31 5.74 -1.57 14.03
C LEU A 31 6.55 -1.84 15.30
N LEU A 32 7.36 -0.87 15.73
CA LEU A 32 8.13 -1.00 16.98
C LEU A 32 7.21 -1.14 18.20
N GLU A 33 6.10 -0.43 18.22
CA GLU A 33 5.10 -0.56 19.29
C GLU A 33 4.44 -1.94 19.26
N LEU A 34 4.09 -2.46 18.08
CA LEU A 34 3.58 -3.82 17.94
C LEU A 34 4.59 -4.86 18.47
N ILE A 35 5.89 -4.70 18.13
CA ILE A 35 6.98 -5.56 18.63
C ILE A 35 7.08 -5.48 20.16
N ARG A 36 7.01 -4.27 20.75
CA ARG A 36 7.04 -4.09 22.21
C ARG A 36 5.89 -4.82 22.90
N VAL A 37 4.67 -4.70 22.33
CA VAL A 37 3.47 -5.38 22.87
C VAL A 37 3.60 -6.90 22.78
N LYS A 38 4.15 -7.43 21.67
CA LYS A 38 4.33 -8.88 21.51
C LYS A 38 5.49 -9.46 22.33
N GLY A 39 6.44 -8.62 22.72
CA GLY A 39 7.52 -8.95 23.64
C GLY A 39 8.77 -9.52 22.97
N GLN A 40 9.75 -9.81 23.81
CA GLN A 40 11.05 -10.33 23.37
C GLN A 40 10.91 -11.71 22.72
N GLY A 41 11.62 -11.91 21.61
CA GLY A 41 11.60 -13.17 20.85
C GLY A 41 10.46 -13.29 19.85
N CYS A 42 9.64 -12.23 19.64
CA CYS A 42 8.66 -12.24 18.57
C CYS A 42 9.36 -12.32 17.20
N HIS A 43 8.69 -12.95 16.26
CA HIS A 43 9.10 -12.98 14.86
C HIS A 43 8.30 -11.94 14.08
N CYS A 44 8.96 -11.27 13.16
CA CYS A 44 8.33 -10.32 12.22
C CYS A 44 8.26 -10.94 10.84
N PHE A 45 7.28 -10.50 10.06
CA PHE A 45 7.12 -10.89 8.66
C PHE A 45 6.71 -9.70 7.81
N LYS A 46 6.94 -9.82 6.50
CA LYS A 46 6.58 -8.80 5.53
C LYS A 46 6.00 -9.44 4.27
N ARG A 47 4.98 -8.79 3.69
CA ARG A 47 4.50 -9.03 2.33
C ARG A 47 4.45 -7.71 1.56
N ASP A 48 4.71 -7.76 0.26
CA ASP A 48 4.83 -6.59 -0.62
C ASP A 48 3.89 -6.77 -1.82
N LEU A 49 3.20 -5.73 -2.23
CA LEU A 49 2.34 -5.76 -3.41
C LEU A 49 3.13 -5.45 -4.68
N LYS A 50 3.00 -6.28 -5.68
CA LYS A 50 3.64 -6.08 -6.96
C LYS A 50 3.05 -4.89 -7.70
N ARG A 51 3.81 -3.78 -7.80
CA ARG A 51 3.37 -2.58 -8.53
C ARG A 51 1.99 -2.09 -8.06
N ALA A 52 1.80 -1.88 -6.76
CA ALA A 52 0.50 -1.63 -6.12
C ALA A 52 -0.36 -0.59 -6.86
N TYR A 53 0.19 0.57 -7.21
CA TYR A 53 -0.51 1.60 -7.96
C TYR A 53 -1.07 1.09 -9.30
N ARG A 54 -0.30 0.24 -10.00
CA ARG A 54 -0.68 -0.30 -11.31
C ARG A 54 -1.78 -1.36 -11.24
N GLN A 55 -2.19 -1.75 -10.06
CA GLN A 55 -3.31 -2.67 -9.83
C GLN A 55 -4.64 -1.95 -9.58
N ILE A 56 -4.60 -0.64 -9.37
CA ILE A 56 -5.78 0.18 -9.12
C ILE A 56 -6.25 0.79 -10.44
N PRO A 57 -7.43 0.42 -10.97
CA PRO A 57 -7.90 0.92 -12.25
C PRO A 57 -8.34 2.38 -12.15
N CYS A 58 -8.08 3.16 -13.21
CA CYS A 58 -8.66 4.48 -13.41
C CYS A 58 -10.01 4.37 -14.12
N CYS A 59 -10.93 5.27 -13.77
CA CYS A 59 -12.20 5.41 -14.48
C CYS A 59 -11.94 5.69 -15.97
N PRO A 60 -12.57 4.97 -16.90
CA PRO A 60 -12.39 5.20 -18.33
C PRO A 60 -12.63 6.64 -18.77
N GLY A 61 -13.57 7.35 -18.11
CA GLY A 61 -13.85 8.75 -18.38
C GLY A 61 -12.68 9.70 -18.09
N ASP A 62 -11.74 9.29 -17.21
CA ASP A 62 -10.61 10.10 -16.76
C ASP A 62 -9.30 9.76 -17.49
N TRP A 63 -9.26 8.76 -18.37
CA TRP A 63 -8.03 8.35 -19.05
C TRP A 63 -7.39 9.49 -19.84
N HIS A 64 -8.18 10.38 -20.43
CA HIS A 64 -7.70 11.53 -21.19
C HIS A 64 -6.89 12.52 -20.33
N LEU A 65 -7.09 12.54 -19.00
CA LEU A 65 -6.36 13.38 -18.05
C LEU A 65 -4.95 12.86 -17.77
N VAL A 66 -4.71 11.58 -17.97
CA VAL A 66 -3.42 10.91 -17.70
C VAL A 66 -2.75 10.45 -19.00
N GLY A 67 -3.04 11.14 -20.10
CA GLY A 67 -2.43 10.90 -21.39
C GLY A 67 -1.01 11.46 -21.49
N PHE A 68 -0.17 10.79 -22.24
CA PHE A 68 1.18 11.24 -22.59
C PHE A 68 1.50 10.91 -24.06
N SER A 69 2.43 11.65 -24.64
CA SER A 69 2.86 11.43 -26.02
C SER A 69 4.25 10.78 -26.06
N TRP A 70 4.41 9.82 -26.94
CA TRP A 70 5.67 9.15 -27.22
C TRP A 70 5.76 8.78 -28.70
N LYS A 71 6.83 9.17 -29.38
CA LYS A 71 7.08 8.88 -30.81
C LYS A 71 5.85 9.16 -31.69
N ASN A 72 5.28 10.36 -31.57
CA ASN A 72 4.08 10.82 -32.31
C ASN A 72 2.78 10.00 -32.06
N HIS A 73 2.75 9.20 -30.98
CA HIS A 73 1.56 8.49 -30.53
C HIS A 73 1.11 9.04 -29.17
N ILE A 74 -0.21 8.99 -28.94
CA ILE A 74 -0.80 9.34 -27.65
C ILE A 74 -1.14 8.05 -26.92
N PHE A 75 -0.70 7.95 -25.69
CA PHE A 75 -0.97 6.84 -24.78
C PHE A 75 -1.74 7.34 -23.58
N PHE A 76 -2.59 6.50 -23.04
CA PHE A 76 -3.36 6.78 -21.83
C PHE A 76 -3.07 5.75 -20.76
N ASP A 77 -2.84 6.22 -19.54
CA ASP A 77 -2.73 5.32 -18.40
C ASP A 77 -4.13 4.82 -18.01
N ARG A 78 -4.30 3.51 -17.94
CA ARG A 78 -5.59 2.88 -17.58
C ARG A 78 -5.68 2.52 -16.10
N VAL A 79 -4.62 2.79 -15.38
CA VAL A 79 -4.44 2.48 -13.96
C VAL A 79 -3.84 3.68 -13.24
N LEU A 80 -3.88 3.67 -11.92
CA LEU A 80 -3.40 4.76 -11.10
C LEU A 80 -1.93 5.07 -11.41
N SER A 81 -1.69 6.28 -11.91
CA SER A 81 -0.36 6.74 -12.30
C SER A 81 0.42 7.18 -11.07
N MET A 82 1.66 6.72 -10.97
CA MET A 82 2.61 7.25 -9.99
C MET A 82 2.89 8.72 -10.29
N GLY A 83 2.95 9.55 -9.25
CA GLY A 83 3.19 10.99 -9.38
C GLY A 83 1.93 11.85 -9.40
N LEU A 84 0.73 11.28 -9.49
CA LEU A 84 -0.49 12.02 -9.19
C LEU A 84 -0.53 12.35 -7.69
N ARG A 85 -0.94 13.58 -7.38
CA ARG A 85 -1.00 14.08 -5.99
C ARG A 85 -1.86 13.21 -5.07
N SER A 86 -2.96 12.68 -5.58
CA SER A 86 -3.87 11.78 -4.86
C SER A 86 -3.46 10.32 -4.86
N ALA A 87 -2.48 9.92 -5.68
CA ALA A 87 -2.20 8.50 -5.91
C ALA A 87 -1.80 7.74 -4.63
N ALA A 88 -0.92 8.31 -3.81
CA ALA A 88 -0.49 7.70 -2.57
C ALA A 88 -1.65 7.53 -1.58
N TYR A 89 -2.53 8.54 -1.49
CA TYR A 89 -3.72 8.46 -0.66
C TYR A 89 -4.67 7.35 -1.11
N ILE A 90 -4.94 7.27 -2.41
CA ILE A 90 -5.81 6.21 -2.97
C ILE A 90 -5.21 4.83 -2.71
N CYS A 91 -3.92 4.65 -2.97
CA CYS A 91 -3.22 3.39 -2.72
C CYS A 91 -3.30 3.00 -1.24
N GLN A 92 -2.99 3.93 -0.33
CA GLN A 92 -3.07 3.68 1.11
C GLN A 92 -4.49 3.31 1.55
N ARG A 93 -5.52 3.96 1.00
CA ARG A 93 -6.91 3.60 1.33
C ARG A 93 -7.27 2.19 0.92
N VAL A 94 -6.83 1.76 -0.27
CA VAL A 94 -7.06 0.39 -0.74
C VAL A 94 -6.37 -0.62 0.17
N THR A 95 -5.12 -0.38 0.53
CA THR A 95 -4.37 -1.30 1.40
C THR A 95 -4.86 -1.27 2.85
N ASN A 96 -5.38 -0.15 3.34
CA ASN A 96 -6.04 -0.07 4.65
C ASN A 96 -7.27 -0.98 4.75
N VAL A 97 -8.00 -1.20 3.64
CA VAL A 97 -9.13 -2.15 3.63
C VAL A 97 -8.64 -3.57 3.88
N VAL A 98 -7.50 -3.96 3.29
CA VAL A 98 -6.91 -5.29 3.54
C VAL A 98 -6.52 -5.44 5.00
N SER A 99 -5.85 -4.44 5.59
CA SER A 99 -5.49 -4.47 7.01
C SER A 99 -6.72 -4.53 7.92
N TYR A 100 -7.78 -3.79 7.57
CA TYR A 100 -9.05 -3.85 8.29
C TYR A 100 -9.68 -5.26 8.24
N ILE A 101 -9.68 -5.91 7.07
CA ILE A 101 -10.18 -7.28 6.92
C ILE A 101 -9.36 -8.26 7.78
N CYS A 102 -8.02 -8.11 7.78
CA CYS A 102 -7.13 -8.92 8.62
C CYS A 102 -7.49 -8.79 10.11
N ASP A 103 -7.64 -7.57 10.60
CA ASP A 103 -7.97 -7.31 12.00
C ASP A 103 -9.38 -7.80 12.34
N PHE A 104 -10.39 -7.38 11.57
CA PHE A 104 -11.79 -7.63 11.86
C PHE A 104 -12.19 -9.11 11.79
N HIS A 105 -11.72 -9.85 10.78
CA HIS A 105 -12.10 -11.24 10.57
C HIS A 105 -11.17 -12.26 11.20
N TYR A 106 -9.89 -11.90 11.39
CA TYR A 106 -8.86 -12.85 11.82
C TYR A 106 -8.16 -12.42 13.11
N GLY A 107 -8.43 -11.23 13.65
CA GLY A 107 -7.70 -10.65 14.78
C GLY A 107 -6.22 -10.44 14.48
N LEU A 108 -5.87 -10.36 13.20
CA LEU A 108 -4.51 -10.23 12.73
C LEU A 108 -4.14 -8.75 12.56
N GLN A 109 -3.30 -8.27 13.46
CA GLN A 109 -2.79 -6.90 13.41
C GLN A 109 -1.64 -6.79 12.41
N VAL A 110 -1.84 -6.03 11.34
CA VAL A 110 -0.81 -5.71 10.35
C VAL A 110 -0.65 -4.21 10.19
N ILE A 111 0.58 -3.78 10.00
CA ILE A 111 0.95 -2.41 9.65
C ILE A 111 1.10 -2.38 8.13
N ASN A 112 0.42 -1.46 7.45
CA ASN A 112 0.53 -1.30 6.00
C ASN A 112 1.00 0.09 5.61
N TYR A 113 2.04 0.14 4.82
CA TYR A 113 2.56 1.38 4.23
C TYR A 113 2.58 1.22 2.72
N LEU A 114 1.60 1.87 2.06
CA LEU A 114 1.40 1.76 0.60
C LEU A 114 1.30 0.28 0.14
N ASP A 115 2.39 -0.23 -0.40
CA ASP A 115 2.53 -1.59 -0.94
C ASP A 115 3.08 -2.62 0.05
N ASP A 116 3.63 -2.17 1.17
CA ASP A 116 4.25 -3.00 2.19
C ASP A 116 3.27 -3.33 3.34
N PHE A 117 3.17 -4.60 3.68
CA PHE A 117 2.46 -5.09 4.87
C PHE A 117 3.45 -5.77 5.81
N ALA A 118 3.42 -5.42 7.09
CA ALA A 118 4.25 -6.04 8.11
C ALA A 118 3.41 -6.44 9.31
N GLY A 119 3.80 -7.53 9.94
CA GLY A 119 3.24 -7.98 11.21
C GLY A 119 4.29 -8.64 12.08
N CYS A 120 3.96 -8.87 13.33
CA CYS A 120 4.79 -9.65 14.23
C CYS A 120 3.93 -10.35 15.29
N ASN A 121 4.37 -11.50 15.71
CA ASN A 121 3.79 -12.25 16.83
C ASN A 121 4.81 -13.22 17.43
N THR A 122 4.38 -13.98 18.42
CA THR A 122 5.16 -15.09 18.97
C THR A 122 5.45 -16.13 17.89
N PRO A 123 6.58 -16.86 17.97
CA PRO A 123 7.02 -17.80 16.93
C PRO A 123 5.98 -18.86 16.54
N ASP A 124 5.16 -19.29 17.50
CA ASP A 124 4.10 -20.29 17.31
C ASP A 124 2.93 -19.77 16.44
N LYS A 125 2.67 -18.46 16.46
CA LYS A 125 1.55 -17.84 15.74
C LYS A 125 1.96 -17.16 14.42
N THR A 126 3.19 -16.67 14.34
CA THR A 126 3.63 -15.82 13.24
C THR A 126 3.51 -16.48 11.87
N SER A 127 3.80 -17.80 11.77
CA SER A 127 3.67 -18.52 10.49
C SER A 127 2.21 -18.57 10.02
N THR A 128 1.28 -18.87 10.92
CA THR A 128 -0.14 -18.87 10.59
C THR A 128 -0.63 -17.47 10.18
N GLU A 129 -0.18 -16.43 10.88
CA GLU A 129 -0.53 -15.03 10.57
C GLU A 129 0.02 -14.60 9.20
N TYR A 130 1.26 -14.99 8.89
CA TYR A 130 1.87 -14.75 7.59
C TYR A 130 1.05 -15.41 6.46
N ASP A 131 0.63 -16.66 6.64
CA ASP A 131 -0.18 -17.37 5.66
C ASP A 131 -1.59 -16.79 5.55
N THR A 132 -2.19 -16.39 6.67
CA THR A 132 -3.49 -15.71 6.70
C THR A 132 -3.46 -14.41 5.89
N LEU A 133 -2.44 -13.56 6.08
CA LEU A 133 -2.29 -12.34 5.28
C LEU A 133 -2.20 -12.66 3.79
N GLY A 134 -1.42 -13.69 3.41
CA GLY A 134 -1.33 -14.14 2.02
C GLY A 134 -2.66 -14.60 1.46
N GLN A 135 -3.46 -15.32 2.24
CA GLN A 135 -4.79 -15.75 1.84
C GLN A 135 -5.73 -14.54 1.65
N VAL A 136 -5.75 -13.59 2.58
CA VAL A 136 -6.56 -12.36 2.48
C VAL A 136 -6.17 -11.55 1.23
N LEU A 137 -4.88 -11.37 0.97
CA LEU A 137 -4.41 -10.68 -0.24
C LEU A 137 -4.90 -11.39 -1.51
N LYS A 138 -4.79 -12.71 -1.55
CA LYS A 138 -5.28 -13.52 -2.68
C LYS A 138 -6.79 -13.38 -2.90
N GLU A 139 -7.58 -13.40 -1.83
CA GLU A 139 -9.04 -13.27 -1.88
C GLU A 139 -9.49 -11.86 -2.25
N CYS A 140 -8.79 -10.83 -1.75
CA CYS A 140 -9.05 -9.43 -2.09
C CYS A 140 -8.58 -9.06 -3.51
N GLY A 141 -7.70 -9.88 -4.13
CA GLY A 141 -7.25 -9.73 -5.51
C GLY A 141 -5.91 -9.03 -5.74
N PRO A 142 -5.32 -8.24 -4.80
CA PRO A 142 -4.01 -7.66 -5.03
C PRO A 142 -2.93 -8.73 -5.23
N LYS A 143 -2.12 -8.53 -6.28
CA LYS A 143 -1.00 -9.43 -6.59
C LYS A 143 0.20 -9.09 -5.73
N GLU A 144 0.78 -10.10 -5.12
CA GLU A 144 1.99 -9.99 -4.31
C GLU A 144 3.28 -10.05 -5.13
N SER A 145 4.32 -9.46 -4.58
CA SER A 145 5.72 -9.58 -4.99
C SER A 145 6.39 -10.63 -4.11
N VAL A 146 6.26 -11.89 -4.49
CA VAL A 146 6.75 -13.02 -3.67
C VAL A 146 8.26 -12.92 -3.43
N GLU A 147 9.01 -12.39 -4.38
CA GLU A 147 10.45 -12.17 -4.29
C GLU A 147 10.88 -11.14 -3.24
N LYS A 148 9.97 -10.29 -2.80
CA LYS A 148 10.22 -9.28 -1.74
C LYS A 148 9.59 -9.67 -0.40
N ALA A 149 8.83 -10.73 -0.37
CA ALA A 149 8.22 -11.23 0.86
C ALA A 149 9.31 -11.72 1.82
N ILE A 150 9.13 -11.43 3.10
CA ILE A 150 10.01 -11.91 4.18
C ILE A 150 9.17 -12.79 5.08
N PRO A 151 9.40 -14.12 5.10
CA PRO A 151 8.72 -15.01 6.01
C PRO A 151 9.10 -14.69 7.47
N PRO A 152 8.39 -15.27 8.44
CA PRO A 152 8.66 -15.06 9.85
C PRO A 152 10.15 -15.18 10.23
N SER A 153 10.69 -14.12 10.81
CA SER A 153 12.11 -14.01 11.16
C SER A 153 12.31 -13.09 12.36
N THR A 154 13.40 -13.30 13.10
CA THR A 154 13.85 -12.39 14.17
C THR A 154 14.48 -11.09 13.64
N SER A 155 14.72 -11.00 12.33
CA SER A 155 15.32 -9.84 11.69
C SER A 155 14.59 -9.52 10.38
N MET A 156 14.20 -8.25 10.20
CA MET A 156 13.45 -7.80 9.03
C MET A 156 13.82 -6.36 8.67
N VAL A 157 13.87 -6.07 7.37
CA VAL A 157 13.96 -4.69 6.88
C VAL A 157 12.56 -4.23 6.48
N PHE A 158 12.03 -3.25 7.19
CA PHE A 158 10.76 -2.60 6.90
C PHE A 158 11.00 -1.10 6.74
N LEU A 159 10.60 -0.53 5.61
CA LEU A 159 10.81 0.87 5.24
C LEU A 159 12.31 1.27 5.28
N ARG A 160 12.98 1.24 4.14
CA ARG A 160 14.31 1.84 4.04
C ARG A 160 14.17 3.36 4.03
N TYR A 161 14.57 4.01 5.12
CA TYR A 161 14.91 5.43 5.07
C TYR A 161 16.21 5.58 4.27
N ILE A 162 16.12 6.21 3.10
CA ILE A 162 17.29 6.79 2.44
C ILE A 162 17.39 8.19 3.03
N SER A 163 18.33 8.35 3.98
CA SER A 163 18.77 9.66 4.48
C SER A 163 19.67 10.30 3.44
#